data_ad31f3f7c2b6e3fbb8335302fc324bb5
#
_entry.id   ad31f3f7c2b6e3fbb8335302fc324bb5
#
_cell.length_a   1.000
_cell.length_b   1.000
_cell.length_c   1.000
_cell.angle_alpha   90.00
_cell.angle_beta   90.00
_cell.angle_gamma   90.00
#
_symmetry.space_group_name_H-M   'P 1'
#
loop_
_entity.id
_entity.type
_entity.pdbx_description
1 polymer ?
#
loop_
_entity_poly.entity_id
_entity_poly.type
_entity_poly.pdbx_seq_one_letter_code
_entity_poly.pdbx_strand_id
1 'polypeptide(L)'
;GTFSVVKHACILFRQQRSGRVITFSSTSGLWGNSGQANYGAAKDGIAGFTRVVARDMGKYGVTANAISPSAATRMTTSVPEEARALRSARGISSASGTLRGEPGDVAPMVVWLASDESAHVNGHVFYVNEGLVSLQNEPEVVKTISKEGK
;
A
#
# COMPACT_ATOMS: atom_id res chain seq x y z
N GLY A 1 -1.21 16.18 -1.33
CA GLY A 1 -0.47 14.97 -1.12
C GLY A 1 -0.34 14.09 -2.38
N THR A 2 -0.50 12.79 -2.20
CA THR A 2 -0.23 11.76 -3.23
C THR A 2 -0.93 12.06 -4.57
N PHE A 3 -2.23 12.37 -4.55
CA PHE A 3 -2.99 12.70 -5.76
C PHE A 3 -2.34 13.83 -6.57
N SER A 4 -2.00 14.95 -5.92
CA SER A 4 -1.46 16.12 -6.61
C SER A 4 -0.12 15.83 -7.28
N VAL A 5 0.77 15.11 -6.59
CA VAL A 5 2.09 14.74 -7.13
C VAL A 5 1.92 13.80 -8.34
N VAL A 6 1.14 12.73 -8.17
CA VAL A 6 0.94 11.74 -9.25
C VAL A 6 0.22 12.35 -10.44
N LYS A 7 -0.77 13.24 -10.23
CA LYS A 7 -1.44 13.97 -11.32
C LYS A 7 -0.45 14.68 -12.23
N HIS A 8 0.49 15.43 -11.65
CA HIS A 8 1.48 16.17 -12.44
C HIS A 8 2.52 15.26 -13.08
N ALA A 9 2.98 14.23 -12.37
CA ALA A 9 3.88 13.23 -12.93
C ALA A 9 3.26 12.50 -14.13
N CYS A 10 1.99 12.12 -14.06
CA CYS A 10 1.28 11.43 -15.13
C CYS A 10 1.20 12.26 -16.43
N ILE A 11 1.14 13.58 -16.35
CA ILE A 11 1.19 14.45 -17.54
C ILE A 11 2.50 14.23 -18.30
N LEU A 12 3.63 14.26 -17.58
CA LEU A 12 4.95 14.05 -18.16
C LEU A 12 5.17 12.61 -18.64
N PHE A 13 4.80 11.63 -17.82
CA PHE A 13 4.94 10.21 -18.14
C PHE A 13 4.12 9.81 -19.38
N ARG A 14 2.95 10.40 -19.55
CA ARG A 14 2.13 10.20 -20.75
C ARG A 14 2.82 10.72 -22.02
N GLN A 15 3.50 11.87 -21.94
CA GLN A 15 4.26 12.45 -23.06
C GLN A 15 5.48 11.61 -23.40
N GLN A 16 6.24 11.20 -22.39
CA GLN A 16 7.46 10.40 -22.58
C GLN A 16 7.21 8.92 -22.84
N ARG A 17 5.95 8.45 -22.70
CA ARG A 17 5.56 7.05 -22.92
C ARG A 17 6.28 6.04 -22.02
N SER A 18 6.67 6.48 -20.85
CA SER A 18 7.30 5.66 -19.81
C SER A 18 7.19 6.33 -18.44
N GLY A 19 7.21 5.55 -17.38
CA GLY A 19 7.22 6.05 -16.01
C GLY A 19 6.93 4.96 -14.98
N ARG A 20 7.30 5.23 -13.75
CA ARG A 20 7.06 4.34 -12.61
C ARG A 20 6.45 5.17 -11.49
N VAL A 21 5.25 4.81 -11.06
CA VAL A 21 4.56 5.40 -9.92
C VAL A 21 4.62 4.39 -8.77
N ILE A 22 5.27 4.76 -7.69
CA ILE A 22 5.38 3.93 -6.50
C ILE A 22 4.77 4.70 -5.34
N THR A 23 3.69 4.19 -4.77
CA THR A 23 2.96 4.81 -3.67
C THR A 23 3.13 4.01 -2.38
N PHE A 24 2.86 4.65 -1.25
CA PHE A 24 2.96 4.02 0.06
C PHE A 24 1.61 3.94 0.75
N SER A 25 1.04 2.75 0.80
CA SER A 25 -0.15 2.39 1.57
C SER A 25 0.24 2.00 3.01
N SER A 26 -0.59 1.24 3.69
CA SER A 26 -0.34 0.69 5.03
C SER A 26 -1.25 -0.51 5.29
N THR A 27 -0.79 -1.44 6.12
CA THR A 27 -1.63 -2.52 6.68
C THR A 27 -2.85 -1.97 7.41
N SER A 28 -2.76 -0.78 8.00
CA SER A 28 -3.90 -0.11 8.63
C SER A 28 -5.02 0.26 7.65
N GLY A 29 -4.70 0.52 6.39
CA GLY A 29 -5.68 0.69 5.33
C GLY A 29 -6.19 -0.67 4.84
N LEU A 30 -5.27 -1.57 4.48
CA LEU A 30 -5.60 -2.83 3.83
C LEU A 30 -6.36 -3.82 4.74
N TRP A 31 -6.01 -3.89 6.02
CA TRP A 31 -6.55 -4.87 6.97
C TRP A 31 -7.29 -4.21 8.14
N GLY A 32 -7.22 -2.90 8.26
CA GLY A 32 -7.74 -2.15 9.39
C GLY A 32 -6.80 -2.16 10.60
N ASN A 33 -6.87 -1.09 11.39
CA ASN A 33 -6.19 -1.00 12.68
C ASN A 33 -7.00 -0.10 13.61
N SER A 34 -7.33 -0.61 14.79
CA SER A 34 -8.18 0.10 15.76
C SER A 34 -7.59 1.46 16.14
N GLY A 35 -8.46 2.49 16.18
CA GLY A 35 -8.08 3.86 16.52
C GLY A 35 -7.40 4.64 15.38
N GLN A 36 -7.37 4.09 14.16
CA GLN A 36 -6.73 4.73 13.00
C GLN A 36 -7.69 4.89 11.80
N ALA A 37 -8.96 5.18 12.05
CA ALA A 37 -9.97 5.27 10.99
C ALA A 37 -9.61 6.29 9.89
N ASN A 38 -9.16 7.48 10.27
CA ASN A 38 -8.73 8.51 9.32
C ASN A 38 -7.46 8.12 8.55
N TYR A 39 -6.48 7.54 9.23
CA TYR A 39 -5.25 7.07 8.62
C TYR A 39 -5.51 5.86 7.72
N GLY A 40 -6.31 4.90 8.19
CA GLY A 40 -6.73 3.73 7.42
C GLY A 40 -7.44 4.13 6.14
N ALA A 41 -8.44 5.02 6.22
CA ALA A 41 -9.14 5.53 5.05
C ALA A 41 -8.20 6.20 4.04
N ALA A 42 -7.25 7.02 4.50
CA ALA A 42 -6.27 7.67 3.64
C ALA A 42 -5.35 6.65 2.95
N LYS A 43 -4.90 5.62 3.67
CA LYS A 43 -3.95 4.63 3.16
C LYS A 43 -4.60 3.59 2.25
N ASP A 44 -5.85 3.19 2.51
CA ASP A 44 -6.61 2.35 1.58
C ASP A 44 -6.99 3.14 0.31
N GLY A 45 -7.36 4.40 0.46
CA GLY A 45 -7.57 5.31 -0.67
C GLY A 45 -6.35 5.41 -1.58
N ILE A 46 -5.11 5.34 -1.06
CA ILE A 46 -3.88 5.30 -1.86
C ILE A 46 -3.79 3.98 -2.65
N ALA A 47 -4.14 2.84 -2.06
CA ALA A 47 -4.13 1.55 -2.75
C ALA A 47 -5.14 1.53 -3.90
N GLY A 48 -6.38 1.98 -3.65
CA GLY A 48 -7.41 2.12 -4.68
C GLY A 48 -7.00 3.10 -5.79
N PHE A 49 -6.49 4.27 -5.42
CA PHE A 49 -5.97 5.26 -6.36
C PHE A 49 -4.86 4.69 -7.25
N THR A 50 -3.94 3.91 -6.68
CA THR A 50 -2.84 3.29 -7.43
C THR A 50 -3.36 2.33 -8.51
N ARG A 51 -4.38 1.51 -8.19
CA ARG A 51 -5.01 0.60 -9.15
C ARG A 51 -5.67 1.37 -10.32
N VAL A 52 -6.31 2.50 -10.02
CA VAL A 52 -6.89 3.36 -11.07
C VAL A 52 -5.80 3.94 -11.97
N VAL A 53 -4.73 4.51 -11.39
CA VAL A 53 -3.60 5.05 -12.15
C VAL A 53 -2.94 3.98 -13.02
N ALA A 54 -2.78 2.76 -12.50
CA ALA A 54 -2.24 1.62 -13.25
C ALA A 54 -3.05 1.33 -14.52
N ARG A 55 -4.39 1.33 -14.40
CA ARG A 55 -5.31 1.09 -15.53
C ARG A 55 -5.29 2.25 -16.53
N ASP A 56 -5.33 3.49 -16.05
CA ASP A 56 -5.38 4.68 -16.91
C ASP A 56 -4.07 4.88 -17.67
N MET A 57 -2.95 4.61 -17.03
CA MET A 57 -1.61 4.95 -17.53
C MET A 57 -0.88 3.79 -18.19
N GLY A 58 -1.32 2.54 -18.00
CA GLY A 58 -0.67 1.35 -18.56
C GLY A 58 -0.51 1.40 -20.08
N LYS A 59 -1.50 1.91 -20.81
CA LYS A 59 -1.44 2.11 -22.28
C LYS A 59 -0.35 3.10 -22.74
N TYR A 60 0.24 3.83 -21.81
CA TYR A 60 1.36 4.75 -22.07
C TYR A 60 2.72 4.19 -21.61
N GLY A 61 2.78 2.89 -21.25
CA GLY A 61 4.01 2.28 -20.75
C GLY A 61 4.38 2.68 -19.32
N VAL A 62 3.40 3.20 -18.55
CA VAL A 62 3.59 3.61 -17.15
C VAL A 62 3.03 2.54 -16.23
N THR A 63 3.82 2.14 -15.23
CA THR A 63 3.33 1.27 -14.16
C THR A 63 3.06 2.05 -12.88
N ALA A 64 2.07 1.61 -12.11
CA ALA A 64 1.76 2.16 -10.80
C ALA A 64 1.55 1.01 -9.80
N ASN A 65 2.35 0.97 -8.74
CA ASN A 65 2.27 -0.03 -7.70
C ASN A 65 2.32 0.61 -6.32
N ALA A 66 1.79 -0.05 -5.31
CA ALA A 66 1.82 0.41 -3.93
C ALA A 66 2.64 -0.51 -3.04
N ILE A 67 3.34 0.06 -2.07
CA ILE A 67 4.02 -0.67 -1.00
C ILE A 67 3.30 -0.37 0.31
N SER A 68 3.02 -1.41 1.08
CA SER A 68 2.60 -1.35 2.48
C SER A 68 3.80 -1.76 3.34
N PRO A 69 4.63 -0.81 3.79
CA PRO A 69 5.83 -1.14 4.53
C PRO A 69 5.53 -1.43 5.99
N SER A 70 6.34 -2.31 6.59
CA SER A 70 6.38 -2.53 8.03
C SER A 70 7.84 -2.49 8.48
N ALA A 71 8.18 -1.51 9.31
CA ALA A 71 9.52 -1.35 9.84
C ALA A 71 9.48 -0.70 11.23
N ALA A 72 10.45 -1.03 12.08
CA ALA A 72 10.64 -0.36 13.34
C ALA A 72 11.24 1.03 13.09
N THR A 73 10.54 2.06 13.54
CA THR A 73 10.95 3.46 13.40
C THR A 73 10.80 4.18 14.73
N ARG A 74 11.41 5.34 14.87
CA ARG A 74 11.21 6.19 16.07
C ARG A 74 9.73 6.44 16.35
N MET A 75 8.89 6.60 15.32
CA MET A 75 7.43 6.78 15.50
C MET A 75 6.77 5.53 16.07
N THR A 76 7.19 4.34 15.66
CA THR A 76 6.59 3.09 16.11
C THR A 76 7.14 2.64 17.47
N THR A 77 8.39 2.97 17.78
CA THR A 77 9.04 2.64 19.04
C THR A 77 8.76 3.65 20.15
N SER A 78 8.34 4.87 19.82
CA SER A 78 8.02 5.92 20.81
C SER A 78 6.67 5.74 21.52
N VAL A 79 5.87 4.75 21.14
CA VAL A 79 4.61 4.45 21.83
C VAL A 79 4.92 3.88 23.22
N PRO A 80 4.51 4.52 24.33
CA PRO A 80 4.77 4.05 25.68
C PRO A 80 4.26 2.62 25.89
N GLU A 81 5.01 1.83 26.65
CA GLU A 81 4.65 0.43 26.95
C GLU A 81 3.29 0.34 27.65
N GLU A 82 2.99 1.28 28.55
CA GLU A 82 1.68 1.38 29.21
C GLU A 82 0.52 1.53 28.20
N ALA A 83 0.73 2.35 27.16
CA ALA A 83 -0.27 2.54 26.11
C ALA A 83 -0.43 1.27 25.26
N ARG A 84 0.65 0.51 25.03
CA ARG A 84 0.61 -0.79 24.35
C ARG A 84 -0.13 -1.83 25.19
N ALA A 85 0.20 -1.94 26.48
CA ALA A 85 -0.44 -2.84 27.42
C ALA A 85 -1.96 -2.55 27.55
N LEU A 86 -2.33 -1.27 27.65
CA LEU A 86 -3.73 -0.85 27.72
C LEU A 86 -4.50 -1.23 26.45
N ARG A 87 -3.91 -1.06 25.27
CA ARG A 87 -4.52 -1.48 24.00
C ARG A 87 -4.69 -3.00 23.94
N SER A 88 -3.66 -3.75 24.31
CA SER A 88 -3.71 -5.22 24.37
C SER A 88 -4.79 -5.72 25.33
N ALA A 89 -4.88 -5.13 26.53
CA ALA A 89 -5.91 -5.47 27.52
C ALA A 89 -7.34 -5.20 27.04
N ARG A 90 -7.52 -4.28 26.09
CA ARG A 90 -8.79 -3.98 25.44
C ARG A 90 -9.06 -4.81 24.18
N GLY A 91 -8.25 -5.83 23.90
CA GLY A 91 -8.36 -6.65 22.69
C GLY A 91 -8.02 -5.91 21.40
N ILE A 92 -7.33 -4.76 21.49
CA ILE A 92 -6.90 -3.97 20.34
C ILE A 92 -5.56 -4.52 19.84
N SER A 93 -5.62 -5.40 18.85
CA SER A 93 -4.42 -5.93 18.20
C SER A 93 -3.93 -4.99 17.10
N SER A 94 -2.61 -4.96 16.88
CA SER A 94 -2.03 -4.32 15.71
C SER A 94 -2.18 -5.24 14.49
N ALA A 95 -2.73 -4.73 13.41
CA ALA A 95 -2.86 -5.48 12.17
C ALA A 95 -1.51 -5.89 11.54
N SER A 96 -0.44 -5.21 11.90
CA SER A 96 0.91 -5.47 11.37
C SER A 96 1.74 -6.48 12.18
N GLY A 97 1.19 -7.06 13.25
CA GLY A 97 1.94 -8.00 14.10
C GLY A 97 3.13 -7.33 14.79
N THR A 98 4.19 -8.10 15.05
CA THR A 98 5.45 -7.57 15.60
C THR A 98 6.21 -6.84 14.52
N LEU A 99 6.46 -5.55 14.72
CA LEU A 99 7.33 -4.77 13.84
C LEU A 99 8.77 -5.30 13.97
N ARG A 100 9.27 -5.80 12.86
CA ARG A 100 10.66 -6.25 12.71
C ARG A 100 11.25 -5.55 11.50
N GLY A 101 12.57 -5.55 11.39
CA GLY A 101 13.28 -4.93 10.28
C GLY A 101 13.42 -3.41 10.41
N GLU A 102 14.23 -2.87 9.55
CA GLU A 102 14.58 -1.47 9.49
C GLU A 102 13.96 -0.79 8.24
N PRO A 103 13.84 0.54 8.21
CA PRO A 103 13.36 1.24 7.00
C PRO A 103 14.14 0.91 5.73
N GLY A 104 15.44 0.59 5.86
CA GLY A 104 16.30 0.15 4.75
C GLY A 104 15.85 -1.14 4.07
N ASP A 105 15.15 -2.01 4.78
CA ASP A 105 14.67 -3.29 4.23
C ASP A 105 13.54 -3.11 3.18
N VAL A 106 12.92 -1.94 3.15
CA VAL A 106 11.89 -1.60 2.17
C VAL A 106 12.50 -1.12 0.86
N ALA A 107 13.69 -0.53 0.89
CA ALA A 107 14.33 0.10 -0.26
C ALA A 107 14.56 -0.84 -1.46
N PRO A 108 15.00 -2.10 -1.29
CA PRO A 108 15.18 -3.01 -2.43
C PRO A 108 13.93 -3.21 -3.28
N MET A 109 12.75 -3.32 -2.65
CA MET A 109 11.49 -3.43 -3.37
C MET A 109 11.14 -2.15 -4.14
N VAL A 110 11.42 -0.99 -3.57
CA VAL A 110 11.25 0.30 -4.26
C VAL A 110 12.15 0.39 -5.48
N VAL A 111 13.43 0.03 -5.35
CA VAL A 111 14.40 0.03 -6.44
C VAL A 111 13.97 -0.93 -7.56
N TRP A 112 13.56 -2.13 -7.21
CA TRP A 112 13.08 -3.10 -8.19
C TRP A 112 11.83 -2.60 -8.93
N LEU A 113 10.84 -2.05 -8.23
CA LEU A 113 9.65 -1.45 -8.86
C LEU A 113 9.96 -0.22 -9.71
N ALA A 114 11.08 0.45 -9.47
CA ALA A 114 11.55 1.58 -10.28
C ALA A 114 12.33 1.14 -11.51
N SER A 115 12.82 -0.10 -11.56
CA SER A 115 13.62 -0.64 -12.66
C SER A 115 12.78 -1.14 -13.84
N ASP A 116 13.43 -1.45 -14.94
CA ASP A 116 12.81 -2.04 -16.12
C ASP A 116 12.47 -3.53 -15.93
N GLU A 117 13.11 -4.20 -14.97
CA GLU A 117 12.83 -5.60 -14.64
C GLU A 117 11.39 -5.82 -14.18
N SER A 118 10.79 -4.81 -13.54
CA SER A 118 9.41 -4.82 -13.07
C SER A 118 8.40 -4.24 -14.06
N ALA A 119 8.76 -4.00 -15.31
CA ALA A 119 7.89 -3.37 -16.30
C ALA A 119 6.56 -4.13 -16.54
N HIS A 120 6.53 -5.41 -16.25
CA HIS A 120 5.35 -6.28 -16.34
C HIS A 120 4.44 -6.23 -15.08
N VAL A 121 4.88 -5.55 -14.01
CA VAL A 121 4.17 -5.46 -12.73
C VAL A 121 3.42 -4.14 -12.65
N ASN A 122 2.09 -4.21 -12.62
CA ASN A 122 1.26 -3.00 -12.68
C ASN A 122 -0.07 -3.17 -11.93
N GLY A 123 -0.38 -2.27 -11.03
CA GLY A 123 -1.63 -2.22 -10.27
C GLY A 123 -1.61 -2.98 -8.95
N HIS A 124 -0.48 -3.48 -8.53
CA HIS A 124 -0.35 -4.34 -7.36
C HIS A 124 -0.01 -3.60 -6.07
N VAL A 125 -0.33 -4.24 -4.96
CA VAL A 125 0.04 -3.80 -3.60
C VAL A 125 0.93 -4.86 -2.96
N PHE A 126 2.10 -4.46 -2.51
CA PHE A 126 3.08 -5.34 -1.86
C PHE A 126 3.21 -4.98 -0.38
N TYR A 127 3.08 -5.98 0.49
CA TYR A 127 3.49 -5.86 1.88
C TYR A 127 4.98 -6.20 1.98
N VAL A 128 5.75 -5.32 2.63
CA VAL A 128 7.20 -5.49 2.79
C VAL A 128 7.56 -5.35 4.26
N ASN A 129 8.18 -6.38 4.81
CA ASN A 129 8.62 -6.41 6.21
C ASN A 129 9.90 -7.24 6.32
N GLU A 130 10.99 -6.62 6.73
CA GLU A 130 12.30 -7.26 6.83
C GLU A 130 12.69 -7.88 5.46
N GLY A 131 13.06 -9.13 5.40
CA GLY A 131 13.33 -9.85 4.14
C GLY A 131 12.10 -10.44 3.44
N LEU A 132 10.88 -10.12 3.90
CA LEU A 132 9.65 -10.69 3.36
C LEU A 132 8.94 -9.70 2.43
N VAL A 133 8.58 -10.18 1.24
CA VAL A 133 7.72 -9.49 0.29
C VAL A 133 6.49 -10.34 0.02
N SER A 134 5.31 -9.81 0.26
CA SER A 134 4.04 -10.50 0.01
C SER A 134 3.17 -9.69 -0.95
N LEU A 135 2.68 -10.32 -2.01
CA LEU A 135 1.67 -9.75 -2.88
C LEU A 135 0.31 -9.80 -2.17
N GLN A 136 -0.38 -8.67 -2.11
CA GLN A 136 -1.74 -8.60 -1.58
C GLN A 136 -2.75 -9.02 -2.63
N ASN A 137 -3.81 -9.71 -2.20
CA ASN A 137 -4.93 -10.04 -3.08
C ASN A 137 -5.57 -8.76 -3.64
N GLU A 138 -5.96 -8.82 -4.91
CA GLU A 138 -6.84 -7.81 -5.48
C GLU A 138 -8.25 -7.94 -4.87
N PRO A 139 -8.99 -6.83 -4.71
CA PRO A 139 -10.41 -6.91 -4.32
C PRO A 139 -11.19 -7.73 -5.34
N GLU A 140 -11.89 -8.77 -4.86
CA GLU A 140 -12.70 -9.66 -5.68
C GLU A 140 -14.08 -9.90 -5.07
N VAL A 141 -15.05 -10.27 -5.92
CA VAL A 141 -16.38 -10.65 -5.46
C VAL A 141 -16.37 -12.09 -4.98
N VAL A 142 -16.39 -12.26 -3.67
CA VAL A 142 -16.35 -13.59 -3.03
C VAL A 142 -17.69 -14.31 -3.12
N LYS A 143 -18.82 -13.57 -3.09
CA LYS A 143 -20.16 -14.12 -3.10
C LYS A 143 -21.15 -13.15 -3.72
N THR A 144 -22.01 -13.67 -4.58
CA THR A 144 -23.12 -12.91 -5.16
C THR A 144 -24.46 -13.52 -4.73
N ILE A 145 -25.43 -12.70 -4.35
CA ILE A 145 -26.82 -13.09 -4.11
C ILE A 145 -27.66 -12.31 -5.12
N SER A 146 -28.40 -13.02 -5.96
CA SER A 146 -29.38 -12.42 -6.88
C SER A 146 -30.78 -12.66 -6.38
N LYS A 147 -31.67 -11.67 -6.57
CA LYS A 147 -33.11 -11.87 -6.37
C LYS A 147 -33.64 -12.58 -7.63
N GLU A 148 -34.19 -13.79 -7.45
CA GLU A 148 -34.91 -14.47 -8.53
C GLU A 148 -36.20 -13.71 -8.85
N GLY A 149 -36.48 -13.50 -10.11
CA GLY A 149 -37.74 -12.95 -10.61
C GLY A 149 -37.75 -11.45 -10.82
N LYS A 150 -37.13 -10.98 -11.88
CA LYS A 150 -37.63 -9.94 -12.83
C LYS A 150 -37.11 -10.27 -14.21
#